data_ce37202e675e2cc2809d67c9dae48238
#
_entry.id   ce37202e675e2cc2809d67c9dae48238
#
_cell.length_a   1.000
_cell.length_b   1.000
_cell.length_c   1.000
_cell.angle_alpha   90.00
_cell.angle_beta   90.00
_cell.angle_gamma   90.00
#
_symmetry.space_group_name_H-M   'P 1'
#
loop_
_entity.id
_entity.type
_entity.pdbx_description
1 polymer ?
#
loop_
_entity_poly.entity_id
_entity_poly.type
_entity_poly.pdbx_seq_one_letter_code
_entity_poly.pdbx_strand_id
1 'polypeptide(L)'
;MAPRTYGRAVTIFAAAVFLLRPAFDQTKGGAPTTPVGGGATTGTGTGTTSIPGRTTPTINTNPQQTTPNTPQSMPVPVPLSGRVMVDDGTAPPETAVIERVCNGNARAEGYTDHKGYFSIDLGMDRGVMQDASTSGRPFDDTGMRLPGQTQTASGMGGSAMSDQRYMNCDLRANLPGYRSQLVSLANRRAMDSPDVGTIFLHRLGNVEGRLISAVSLAAPKDARKAFEKGSDLAKKNKLDDAMKNYQKAVDLYPKYAAAWFELGKVQAAKGQADAAHQSFAAAVEADPKYLNPYLELSRLALGAKNWRELADVSGRAVKLDPFDYPQQFFLNSVANYNLQNMDAAEKSAREAEKLDTEHHYPQVSHLLGVILAQRQDYTGAADEMRNYLKFAPGAADAATVRGQLDQLEKLSAQSAPAK
;
A
#
# COMPACT_ATOMS: atom_id res chain seq x y z
N MET A 1 9.43 19.30 55.16
CA MET A 1 9.57 19.19 53.70
C MET A 1 9.49 17.72 53.33
N ALA A 2 8.33 17.28 52.85
CA ALA A 2 8.11 15.88 52.45
C ALA A 2 8.43 15.70 50.96
N PRO A 3 9.05 14.60 50.54
CA PRO A 3 9.33 14.38 49.14
C PRO A 3 8.04 14.04 48.40
N ARG A 4 7.77 14.80 47.35
CA ARG A 4 6.66 14.59 46.40
C ARG A 4 6.90 13.28 45.63
N THR A 5 5.94 12.35 45.75
CA THR A 5 5.87 11.07 44.99
C THR A 5 5.51 11.33 43.53
N TYR A 6 6.50 11.56 42.70
CA TYR A 6 6.34 11.73 41.22
C TYR A 6 6.43 10.43 40.41
N GLY A 7 6.35 9.26 41.07
CA GLY A 7 6.73 7.99 40.45
C GLY A 7 5.60 7.15 39.85
N ARG A 8 4.30 7.53 39.96
CA ARG A 8 3.22 6.60 39.58
C ARG A 8 2.46 6.91 38.28
N ALA A 9 2.56 8.09 37.72
CA ALA A 9 1.82 8.45 36.50
C ALA A 9 2.51 8.00 35.21
N VAL A 10 3.84 7.87 35.20
CA VAL A 10 4.63 7.56 34.00
C VAL A 10 4.52 6.09 33.58
N THR A 11 4.22 5.17 34.48
CA THR A 11 4.20 3.73 34.20
C THR A 11 2.94 3.24 33.48
N ILE A 12 1.86 4.02 33.48
CA ILE A 12 0.58 3.60 32.89
C ILE A 12 0.55 3.81 31.36
N PHE A 13 1.28 4.80 30.84
CA PHE A 13 1.31 5.10 29.40
C PHE A 13 2.33 4.29 28.61
N ALA A 14 3.39 3.80 29.23
CA ALA A 14 4.42 3.00 28.54
C ALA A 14 3.91 1.64 28.01
N ALA A 15 2.84 1.08 28.60
CA ALA A 15 2.25 -0.19 28.20
C ALA A 15 1.36 -0.09 26.94
N ALA A 16 0.83 1.10 26.63
CA ALA A 16 -0.16 1.27 25.58
C ALA A 16 0.42 1.30 24.14
N VAL A 17 1.69 1.68 23.98
CA VAL A 17 2.32 1.73 22.64
C VAL A 17 2.71 0.35 22.10
N PHE A 18 2.80 -0.67 22.97
CA PHE A 18 2.97 -2.05 22.54
C PHE A 18 1.76 -2.62 21.77
N LEU A 19 0.63 -1.91 21.75
CA LEU A 19 -0.60 -2.30 21.03
C LEU A 19 -0.75 -1.67 19.64
N LEU A 20 0.22 -0.90 19.15
CA LEU A 20 0.39 -0.67 17.72
C LEU A 20 0.92 -1.95 17.06
N ARG A 21 0.20 -3.06 17.29
CA ARG A 21 0.32 -4.23 16.44
C ARG A 21 -0.32 -3.83 15.12
N PRO A 22 0.41 -3.81 14.00
CA PRO A 22 -0.25 -4.06 12.74
C PRO A 22 -0.97 -5.40 12.94
N ALA A 23 -2.21 -5.50 12.51
CA ALA A 23 -2.96 -6.76 12.50
C ALA A 23 -2.33 -7.72 11.46
N PHE A 24 -1.10 -8.15 11.73
CA PHE A 24 -0.44 -9.27 11.08
C PHE A 24 -0.70 -10.48 11.94
N ASP A 25 -1.82 -11.13 11.68
CA ASP A 25 -2.11 -12.45 12.22
C ASP A 25 -1.16 -13.44 11.54
N GLN A 26 -0.13 -13.84 12.29
CA GLN A 26 0.70 -14.98 11.92
C GLN A 26 -0.12 -16.24 12.22
N THR A 27 -0.84 -16.75 11.23
CA THR A 27 -1.31 -18.12 11.24
C THR A 27 -0.09 -19.04 11.27
N LYS A 28 0.25 -19.50 12.48
CA LYS A 28 1.16 -20.62 12.67
C LYS A 28 0.58 -21.83 11.96
N GLY A 29 1.16 -22.21 10.83
CA GLY A 29 0.97 -23.52 10.22
C GLY A 29 1.48 -24.59 11.17
N GLY A 30 0.57 -25.24 11.89
CA GLY A 30 0.83 -26.45 12.64
C GLY A 30 1.07 -27.58 11.65
N ALA A 31 2.24 -28.19 11.70
CA ALA A 31 2.54 -29.41 10.99
C ALA A 31 1.65 -30.55 11.51
N PRO A 32 1.07 -31.37 10.63
CA PRO A 32 0.34 -32.57 11.08
C PRO A 32 1.36 -33.64 11.47
N THR A 33 1.36 -34.01 12.73
CA THR A 33 2.02 -35.20 13.23
C THR A 33 1.23 -36.43 12.79
N THR A 34 1.85 -37.30 12.03
CA THR A 34 1.35 -38.64 11.71
C THR A 34 1.44 -39.56 12.94
N PRO A 35 0.42 -40.32 13.30
CA PRO A 35 0.57 -41.49 14.16
C PRO A 35 0.85 -42.72 13.29
N VAL A 36 1.94 -43.39 13.59
CA VAL A 36 2.26 -44.76 13.16
C VAL A 36 1.49 -45.74 14.03
N GLY A 37 0.91 -46.77 13.42
CA GLY A 37 0.35 -47.92 14.11
C GLY A 37 -0.51 -48.77 13.16
N GLY A 38 -0.11 -49.76 12.73
CA GLY A 38 0.13 -51.12 12.52
C GLY A 38 -1.16 -51.99 12.60
N GLY A 39 -1.29 -52.94 11.67
CA GLY A 39 -2.27 -54.00 11.75
C GLY A 39 -2.60 -54.62 10.41
N ALA A 40 -1.88 -55.69 10.10
CA ALA A 40 -2.15 -56.59 8.98
C ALA A 40 -3.35 -57.50 9.28
N THR A 41 -4.21 -57.79 8.29
CA THR A 41 -4.83 -59.12 8.15
C THR A 41 -5.19 -59.41 6.70
N THR A 42 -4.73 -60.55 6.30
CA THR A 42 -4.93 -61.31 5.07
C THR A 42 -6.36 -61.77 4.89
N GLY A 43 -6.83 -61.86 3.65
CA GLY A 43 -8.08 -62.53 3.29
C GLY A 43 -8.16 -62.81 1.78
N THR A 44 -7.77 -64.02 1.40
CA THR A 44 -7.94 -64.67 0.11
C THR A 44 -9.37 -64.99 -0.22
N GLY A 45 -9.77 -64.94 -1.51
CA GLY A 45 -11.08 -65.43 -1.97
C GLY A 45 -11.28 -65.31 -3.47
N THR A 46 -10.88 -66.33 -4.15
CA THR A 46 -11.18 -66.91 -5.44
C THR A 46 -12.49 -66.57 -6.15
N GLY A 47 -12.40 -66.23 -7.43
CA GLY A 47 -13.00 -66.85 -8.59
C GLY A 47 -14.49 -66.74 -8.87
N THR A 48 -14.85 -66.33 -10.02
CA THR A 48 -15.38 -67.10 -11.17
C THR A 48 -15.92 -66.22 -12.27
N THR A 49 -15.58 -66.63 -13.45
CA THR A 49 -16.04 -66.19 -14.79
C THR A 49 -17.51 -66.42 -15.05
N SER A 50 -18.22 -65.51 -15.72
CA SER A 50 -19.22 -65.82 -16.76
C SER A 50 -19.67 -64.57 -17.54
N ILE A 51 -19.65 -64.65 -18.83
CA ILE A 51 -20.24 -63.79 -19.87
C ILE A 51 -21.32 -64.63 -20.55
N PRO A 52 -22.33 -64.15 -21.29
CA PRO A 52 -22.83 -62.82 -21.64
C PRO A 52 -24.36 -62.65 -21.52
N GLY A 53 -24.87 -61.44 -21.45
CA GLY A 53 -26.27 -61.14 -21.69
C GLY A 53 -26.44 -59.73 -22.25
N ARG A 54 -26.77 -59.68 -23.52
CA ARG A 54 -27.08 -58.51 -24.34
C ARG A 54 -28.44 -57.96 -23.90
N THR A 55 -28.50 -56.73 -23.36
CA THR A 55 -29.75 -55.97 -23.25
C THR A 55 -29.53 -54.52 -23.67
N THR A 56 -30.43 -54.06 -24.51
CA THR A 56 -30.57 -52.73 -25.14
C THR A 56 -30.47 -51.56 -24.17
N PRO A 57 -29.85 -50.43 -24.55
CA PRO A 57 -29.85 -49.25 -23.74
C PRO A 57 -31.19 -48.51 -23.81
N THR A 58 -31.84 -48.41 -22.71
CA THR A 58 -32.96 -47.46 -22.51
C THR A 58 -32.40 -46.06 -22.45
N ILE A 59 -32.75 -45.23 -23.41
CA ILE A 59 -32.41 -43.81 -23.45
C ILE A 59 -33.21 -43.12 -22.40
N ASN A 60 -32.57 -42.80 -21.27
CA ASN A 60 -33.14 -41.91 -20.28
C ASN A 60 -32.82 -40.50 -20.69
N THR A 61 -33.73 -39.83 -21.40
CA THR A 61 -33.69 -38.44 -21.76
C THR A 61 -34.03 -37.59 -20.53
N ASN A 62 -33.00 -37.28 -19.75
CA ASN A 62 -33.08 -36.20 -18.80
C ASN A 62 -32.58 -34.95 -19.53
N PRO A 63 -33.39 -33.91 -19.72
CA PRO A 63 -32.89 -32.69 -20.35
C PRO A 63 -31.99 -31.96 -19.35
N GLN A 64 -30.68 -32.21 -19.44
CA GLN A 64 -29.72 -31.28 -18.84
C GLN A 64 -29.95 -29.93 -19.49
N GLN A 65 -30.48 -28.99 -18.74
CA GLN A 65 -30.46 -27.59 -19.03
C GLN A 65 -29.01 -27.18 -19.17
N THR A 66 -28.52 -27.13 -20.39
CA THR A 66 -27.35 -26.35 -20.75
C THR A 66 -27.72 -24.88 -20.53
N THR A 67 -27.34 -24.35 -19.37
CA THR A 67 -27.32 -22.91 -19.16
C THR A 67 -26.45 -22.32 -20.27
N PRO A 68 -26.98 -21.37 -21.08
CA PRO A 68 -26.14 -20.69 -22.04
C PRO A 68 -25.02 -20.00 -21.28
N ASN A 69 -23.77 -20.28 -21.61
CA ASN A 69 -22.65 -19.46 -21.23
C ASN A 69 -22.93 -18.04 -21.73
N THR A 70 -23.42 -17.19 -20.86
CA THR A 70 -23.54 -15.77 -21.14
C THR A 70 -22.13 -15.29 -21.44
N PRO A 71 -21.83 -14.72 -22.61
CA PRO A 71 -20.53 -14.18 -22.89
C PRO A 71 -20.25 -13.13 -21.80
N GLN A 72 -19.18 -13.32 -21.00
CA GLN A 72 -18.72 -12.28 -20.10
C GLN A 72 -18.42 -11.08 -21.00
N SER A 73 -19.25 -10.05 -20.92
CA SER A 73 -19.03 -8.80 -21.63
C SER A 73 -17.69 -8.24 -21.15
N MET A 74 -16.69 -8.25 -22.01
CA MET A 74 -15.41 -7.61 -21.72
C MET A 74 -15.70 -6.14 -21.40
N PRO A 75 -15.13 -5.60 -20.33
CA PRO A 75 -15.31 -4.21 -19.97
C PRO A 75 -14.83 -3.33 -21.11
N VAL A 76 -15.73 -2.47 -21.62
CA VAL A 76 -15.37 -1.49 -22.66
C VAL A 76 -14.37 -0.51 -22.04
N PRO A 77 -13.20 -0.30 -22.68
CA PRO A 77 -12.21 0.66 -22.18
C PRO A 77 -12.76 2.09 -22.31
N VAL A 78 -12.41 2.95 -21.37
CA VAL A 78 -12.70 4.38 -21.42
C VAL A 78 -11.41 5.11 -21.80
N PRO A 79 -11.25 5.57 -23.06
CA PRO A 79 -10.08 6.31 -23.46
C PRO A 79 -10.08 7.70 -22.80
N LEU A 80 -8.93 8.11 -22.26
CA LEU A 80 -8.72 9.44 -21.71
C LEU A 80 -7.45 10.02 -22.29
N SER A 81 -7.49 11.31 -22.60
CA SER A 81 -6.35 12.09 -23.05
C SER A 81 -6.40 13.48 -22.41
N GLY A 82 -5.25 14.13 -22.31
CA GLY A 82 -5.18 15.46 -21.74
C GLY A 82 -3.76 15.97 -21.71
N ARG A 83 -3.58 17.08 -21.01
CA ARG A 83 -2.28 17.70 -20.83
C ARG A 83 -2.03 18.02 -19.36
N VAL A 84 -0.80 17.81 -18.91
CA VAL A 84 -0.32 18.26 -17.61
C VAL A 84 0.50 19.52 -17.81
N MET A 85 0.28 20.56 -16.99
CA MET A 85 1.03 21.82 -17.02
C MET A 85 1.34 22.27 -15.60
N VAL A 86 2.46 22.96 -15.43
CA VAL A 86 2.80 23.65 -14.18
C VAL A 86 2.07 24.99 -14.12
N ASP A 87 1.92 25.59 -12.92
CA ASP A 87 1.25 26.88 -12.68
C ASP A 87 1.75 28.01 -13.57
N ASP A 88 3.03 27.98 -13.96
CA ASP A 88 3.65 28.98 -14.84
C ASP A 88 3.33 28.77 -16.33
N GLY A 89 2.47 27.79 -16.66
CA GLY A 89 2.08 27.46 -18.02
C GLY A 89 3.10 26.62 -18.78
N THR A 90 4.17 26.16 -18.13
CA THR A 90 5.17 25.28 -18.74
C THR A 90 4.78 23.80 -18.67
N ALA A 91 5.42 22.96 -19.49
CA ALA A 91 5.32 21.52 -19.35
C ALA A 91 6.00 21.07 -18.05
N PRO A 92 5.60 19.90 -17.48
CA PRO A 92 6.30 19.35 -16.33
C PRO A 92 7.79 19.18 -16.62
N PRO A 93 8.70 19.47 -15.67
CA PRO A 93 10.14 19.35 -15.87
C PRO A 93 10.60 17.90 -16.08
N GLU A 94 9.80 16.95 -15.61
CA GLU A 94 10.03 15.51 -15.77
C GLU A 94 8.69 14.85 -16.15
N THR A 95 8.75 13.60 -16.62
CA THR A 95 7.56 12.79 -16.91
C THR A 95 6.71 12.61 -15.65
N ALA A 96 5.47 13.08 -15.69
CA ALA A 96 4.53 12.89 -14.60
C ALA A 96 3.76 11.56 -14.76
N VAL A 97 3.50 10.88 -13.66
CA VAL A 97 2.69 9.67 -13.62
C VAL A 97 1.22 10.07 -13.59
N ILE A 98 0.41 9.52 -14.49
CA ILE A 98 -1.04 9.71 -14.45
C ILE A 98 -1.64 8.60 -13.61
N GLU A 99 -2.25 8.98 -12.50
CA GLU A 99 -2.84 8.06 -11.53
C GLU A 99 -4.35 8.24 -11.46
N ARG A 100 -5.05 7.11 -11.39
CA ARG A 100 -6.44 7.06 -10.99
C ARG A 100 -6.52 6.76 -9.51
N VAL A 101 -7.22 7.60 -8.76
CA VAL A 101 -7.43 7.45 -7.32
C VAL A 101 -8.89 7.11 -7.09
N CYS A 102 -9.18 5.91 -6.62
CA CYS A 102 -10.54 5.45 -6.28
C CYS A 102 -10.60 5.13 -4.80
N ASN A 103 -11.49 5.79 -4.05
CA ASN A 103 -11.62 5.60 -2.60
C ASN A 103 -10.26 5.69 -1.86
N GLY A 104 -9.43 6.65 -2.23
CA GLY A 104 -8.10 6.85 -1.65
C GLY A 104 -6.99 5.94 -2.21
N ASN A 105 -7.32 4.92 -3.02
CA ASN A 105 -6.34 4.02 -3.61
C ASN A 105 -5.87 4.55 -4.96
N ALA A 106 -4.59 4.90 -5.06
CA ALA A 106 -3.97 5.35 -6.29
C ALA A 106 -3.49 4.16 -7.13
N ARG A 107 -3.78 4.22 -8.44
CA ARG A 107 -3.28 3.28 -9.44
C ARG A 107 -2.71 4.05 -10.62
N ALA A 108 -1.46 3.79 -10.99
CA ALA A 108 -0.85 4.36 -12.18
C ALA A 108 -1.51 3.79 -13.44
N GLU A 109 -1.97 4.67 -14.31
CA GLU A 109 -2.64 4.32 -15.58
C GLU A 109 -1.78 4.69 -16.80
N GLY A 110 -0.82 5.62 -16.65
CA GLY A 110 0.08 6.04 -17.73
C GLY A 110 1.06 7.13 -17.33
N TYR A 111 1.69 7.72 -18.34
CA TYR A 111 2.70 8.74 -18.20
C TYR A 111 2.47 9.89 -19.16
N THR A 112 2.97 11.07 -18.82
CA THR A 112 3.05 12.18 -19.77
C THR A 112 4.25 12.01 -20.71
N ASP A 113 4.16 12.58 -21.90
CA ASP A 113 5.33 12.85 -22.71
C ASP A 113 6.11 14.08 -22.18
N HIS A 114 7.22 14.44 -22.83
CA HIS A 114 8.05 15.59 -22.47
C HIS A 114 7.37 16.96 -22.70
N LYS A 115 6.20 16.99 -23.35
CA LYS A 115 5.36 18.19 -23.53
C LYS A 115 4.17 18.23 -22.57
N GLY A 116 4.07 17.21 -21.70
CA GLY A 116 3.00 17.07 -20.74
C GLY A 116 1.73 16.40 -21.28
N TYR A 117 1.69 15.90 -22.52
CA TYR A 117 0.52 15.20 -23.06
C TYR A 117 0.48 13.75 -22.57
N PHE A 118 -0.73 13.25 -22.34
CA PHE A 118 -0.98 11.84 -22.00
C PHE A 118 -2.19 11.28 -22.76
N SER A 119 -2.18 9.96 -22.94
CA SER A 119 -3.29 9.18 -23.45
C SER A 119 -3.30 7.82 -22.77
N ILE A 120 -4.41 7.48 -22.15
CA ILE A 120 -4.58 6.26 -21.34
C ILE A 120 -5.93 5.61 -21.65
N ASP A 121 -6.05 4.31 -21.44
CA ASP A 121 -7.30 3.54 -21.58
C ASP A 121 -7.67 2.94 -20.21
N LEU A 122 -8.68 3.49 -19.56
CA LEU A 122 -9.19 2.94 -18.29
C LEU A 122 -9.98 1.65 -18.53
N GLY A 123 -9.70 0.64 -17.69
CA GLY A 123 -10.43 -0.63 -17.71
C GLY A 123 -9.83 -1.69 -18.61
N MET A 124 -8.79 -1.40 -19.36
CA MET A 124 -7.89 -2.43 -19.89
C MET A 124 -6.80 -2.67 -18.86
N ASP A 125 -6.66 -3.93 -18.41
CA ASP A 125 -5.42 -4.40 -17.77
C ASP A 125 -4.29 -4.55 -18.81
N ARG A 126 -4.19 -3.60 -19.73
CA ARG A 126 -2.91 -3.33 -20.34
C ARG A 126 -2.09 -2.75 -19.21
N GLY A 127 -1.33 -3.64 -18.54
CA GLY A 127 -0.27 -3.14 -17.71
C GLY A 127 0.45 -2.11 -18.55
N VAL A 128 0.20 -0.82 -18.30
CA VAL A 128 1.13 0.21 -18.70
C VAL A 128 2.44 -0.43 -18.33
N MET A 129 3.42 -0.47 -19.25
CA MET A 129 4.78 -0.77 -18.86
C MET A 129 5.08 0.30 -17.80
N GLN A 130 4.64 0.00 -16.58
CA GLN A 130 5.07 0.73 -15.45
C GLN A 130 6.57 0.59 -15.53
N ASP A 131 7.25 1.66 -15.83
CA ASP A 131 8.57 1.79 -15.30
C ASP A 131 8.37 1.31 -13.87
N ALA A 132 8.96 0.16 -13.55
CA ALA A 132 8.77 -0.52 -12.29
C ALA A 132 9.04 0.37 -11.08
N SER A 133 9.56 1.55 -11.28
CA SER A 133 9.74 2.62 -10.31
C SER A 133 8.45 3.22 -9.75
N THR A 134 7.29 3.06 -10.40
CA THR A 134 6.07 3.79 -10.00
C THR A 134 5.07 2.98 -9.19
N SER A 135 5.37 1.75 -8.82
CA SER A 135 4.48 0.96 -7.97
C SER A 135 4.62 1.27 -6.49
N GLY A 136 4.78 2.55 -6.14
CA GLY A 136 4.66 3.03 -4.78
C GLY A 136 3.21 3.00 -4.32
N ARG A 137 2.67 1.81 -4.02
CA ARG A 137 1.48 1.72 -3.19
C ARG A 137 1.91 1.91 -1.74
N PRO A 138 1.39 2.91 -1.03
CA PRO A 138 1.49 2.91 0.42
C PRO A 138 0.70 1.70 0.93
N PHE A 139 1.37 0.76 1.55
CA PHE A 139 0.91 -0.25 2.50
C PHE A 139 -0.30 -1.16 2.18
N ASP A 140 -0.99 -1.10 1.03
CA ASP A 140 -2.27 -1.80 0.86
C ASP A 140 -2.26 -2.97 -0.12
N ASP A 141 -1.10 -3.51 -0.50
CA ASP A 141 -1.01 -4.66 -1.39
C ASP A 141 -0.59 -5.98 -0.71
N THR A 142 -0.83 -6.10 0.58
CA THR A 142 -0.96 -7.42 1.20
C THR A 142 -2.44 -7.76 1.19
N GLY A 143 -2.88 -8.56 0.22
CA GLY A 143 -4.26 -9.00 0.02
C GLY A 143 -4.98 -9.55 1.24
N MET A 144 -5.17 -8.76 2.28
CA MET A 144 -6.08 -9.01 3.38
C MET A 144 -7.46 -8.51 3.00
N ARG A 145 -8.22 -9.39 2.34
CA ARG A 145 -9.67 -9.30 2.40
C ARG A 145 -10.07 -9.41 3.86
N LEU A 146 -10.65 -8.35 4.39
CA LEU A 146 -11.37 -8.42 5.66
C LEU A 146 -12.47 -9.49 5.52
N PRO A 147 -12.55 -10.51 6.40
CA PRO A 147 -13.64 -11.47 6.41
C PRO A 147 -14.87 -10.74 6.94
N GLY A 148 -15.85 -10.49 6.08
CA GLY A 148 -17.14 -9.93 6.50
C GLY A 148 -17.95 -9.18 5.46
N GLN A 149 -17.45 -8.91 4.25
CA GLN A 149 -18.31 -8.38 3.20
C GLN A 149 -18.93 -9.52 2.39
N THR A 150 -20.09 -9.95 2.84
CA THR A 150 -21.02 -10.76 2.04
C THR A 150 -21.51 -9.91 0.87
N GLN A 151 -21.14 -10.32 -0.35
CA GLN A 151 -21.80 -9.84 -1.55
C GLN A 151 -23.26 -10.30 -1.48
N THR A 152 -24.17 -9.39 -1.23
CA THR A 152 -25.57 -9.58 -1.59
C THR A 152 -25.66 -9.45 -3.11
N ALA A 153 -25.64 -10.60 -3.77
CA ALA A 153 -26.03 -10.70 -5.16
C ALA A 153 -27.54 -10.46 -5.22
N SER A 154 -27.98 -9.25 -5.55
CA SER A 154 -29.31 -8.98 -6.02
C SER A 154 -29.24 -8.77 -7.53
N GLY A 155 -29.72 -9.76 -8.23
CA GLY A 155 -29.82 -9.74 -9.67
C GLY A 155 -30.91 -8.76 -10.13
N MET A 156 -30.79 -8.40 -11.37
CA MET A 156 -31.68 -7.84 -12.37
C MET A 156 -31.30 -6.47 -12.92
N GLY A 157 -31.12 -6.42 -14.21
CA GLY A 157 -31.15 -5.18 -14.99
C GLY A 157 -29.88 -4.94 -15.82
N GLY A 158 -29.90 -5.39 -17.06
CA GLY A 158 -28.82 -5.16 -18.04
C GLY A 158 -28.57 -3.67 -18.30
N SER A 159 -27.38 -3.40 -18.78
CA SER A 159 -26.85 -2.23 -19.49
C SER A 159 -26.65 -0.89 -18.78
N ALA A 160 -27.09 -0.67 -17.55
CA ALA A 160 -26.83 0.59 -16.84
C ALA A 160 -25.65 0.52 -15.83
N MET A 161 -25.07 -0.65 -15.59
CA MET A 161 -24.07 -0.87 -14.51
C MET A 161 -22.63 -0.52 -14.89
N SER A 162 -22.33 -0.22 -16.13
CA SER A 162 -20.96 0.14 -16.56
C SER A 162 -20.57 1.57 -16.15
N ASP A 163 -21.52 2.44 -15.88
CA ASP A 163 -21.28 3.86 -15.60
C ASP A 163 -20.91 4.15 -14.13
N GLN A 164 -21.07 3.19 -13.22
CA GLN A 164 -20.78 3.39 -11.79
C GLN A 164 -19.34 3.04 -11.39
N ARG A 165 -18.55 2.47 -12.30
CA ARG A 165 -17.18 1.99 -11.97
C ARG A 165 -16.22 3.08 -11.50
N TYR A 166 -16.45 4.32 -11.91
CA TYR A 166 -15.57 5.45 -11.64
C TYR A 166 -16.24 6.56 -10.81
N MET A 167 -17.37 6.29 -10.17
CA MET A 167 -18.15 7.28 -9.41
C MET A 167 -17.34 7.96 -8.28
N ASN A 168 -16.42 7.23 -7.65
CA ASN A 168 -15.57 7.76 -6.59
C ASN A 168 -14.09 7.72 -7.01
N CYS A 169 -13.84 8.00 -8.27
CA CYS A 169 -12.50 8.03 -8.81
C CYS A 169 -12.15 9.40 -9.36
N ASP A 170 -10.93 9.84 -9.09
CA ASP A 170 -10.35 11.04 -9.65
C ASP A 170 -9.08 10.69 -10.43
N LEU A 171 -8.75 11.51 -11.42
CA LEU A 171 -7.50 11.47 -12.14
C LEU A 171 -6.58 12.56 -11.61
N ARG A 172 -5.32 12.22 -11.37
CA ARG A 172 -4.29 13.18 -10.99
C ARG A 172 -2.99 12.91 -11.71
N ALA A 173 -2.14 13.91 -11.76
CA ALA A 173 -0.74 13.76 -12.20
C ALA A 173 0.17 13.73 -10.96
N ASN A 174 0.93 12.68 -10.78
CA ASN A 174 1.89 12.56 -9.69
C ASN A 174 3.29 12.93 -10.19
N LEU A 175 3.83 13.99 -9.62
CA LEU A 175 5.19 14.45 -9.84
C LEU A 175 5.74 14.99 -8.50
N PRO A 176 6.87 14.46 -7.98
CA PRO A 176 7.44 14.91 -6.72
C PRO A 176 7.66 16.42 -6.70
N GLY A 177 7.26 17.07 -5.60
CA GLY A 177 7.35 18.52 -5.44
C GLY A 177 6.22 19.31 -6.05
N TYR A 178 5.20 18.64 -6.56
CA TYR A 178 4.02 19.27 -7.12
C TYR A 178 2.75 18.66 -6.55
N ARG A 179 1.76 19.50 -6.28
CA ARG A 179 0.39 19.07 -5.98
C ARG A 179 -0.44 19.11 -7.25
N SER A 180 -1.07 18.00 -7.59
CA SER A 180 -1.96 17.91 -8.73
C SER A 180 -3.34 18.45 -8.43
N GLN A 181 -3.93 19.13 -9.39
CA GLN A 181 -5.38 19.27 -9.47
C GLN A 181 -6.00 17.90 -9.69
N LEU A 182 -7.15 17.64 -9.03
CA LEU A 182 -7.94 16.44 -9.24
C LEU A 182 -8.97 16.68 -10.35
N VAL A 183 -9.11 15.70 -11.25
CA VAL A 183 -10.13 15.70 -12.30
C VAL A 183 -11.08 14.53 -12.04
N SER A 184 -12.31 14.83 -11.66
CA SER A 184 -13.30 13.79 -11.34
C SER A 184 -13.64 12.93 -12.56
N LEU A 185 -13.64 11.62 -12.36
CA LEU A 185 -14.06 10.63 -13.35
C LEU A 185 -15.53 10.20 -13.15
N ALA A 186 -16.23 10.79 -12.17
CA ALA A 186 -17.62 10.50 -11.91
C ALA A 186 -18.46 10.77 -13.16
N ASN A 187 -19.32 9.81 -13.51
CA ASN A 187 -20.22 9.85 -14.69
C ASN A 187 -19.56 9.82 -16.07
N ARG A 188 -18.26 9.56 -16.18
CA ARG A 188 -17.60 9.38 -17.48
C ARG A 188 -17.95 8.05 -18.12
N ARG A 189 -18.29 8.10 -19.41
CA ARG A 189 -18.69 6.96 -20.25
C ARG A 189 -17.68 6.74 -21.37
N ALA A 190 -17.65 5.52 -21.91
CA ALA A 190 -16.77 5.17 -23.03
C ALA A 190 -17.01 6.00 -24.31
N MET A 191 -18.20 6.58 -24.44
CA MET A 191 -18.59 7.39 -25.62
C MET A 191 -18.42 8.90 -25.41
N ASP A 192 -18.00 9.32 -24.21
CA ASP A 192 -17.73 10.73 -23.94
C ASP A 192 -16.43 11.17 -24.62
N SER A 193 -16.23 12.49 -24.75
CA SER A 193 -14.96 13.04 -25.24
C SER A 193 -13.81 12.47 -24.43
N PRO A 194 -12.77 11.89 -25.05
CA PRO A 194 -11.61 11.39 -24.32
C PRO A 194 -10.82 12.49 -23.62
N ASP A 195 -10.95 13.74 -24.08
CA ASP A 195 -10.19 14.86 -23.52
C ASP A 195 -10.71 15.24 -22.12
N VAL A 196 -9.83 15.15 -21.14
CA VAL A 196 -10.08 15.58 -19.75
C VAL A 196 -9.58 17.01 -19.49
N GLY A 197 -9.04 17.66 -20.51
CA GLY A 197 -8.49 19.02 -20.40
C GLY A 197 -7.08 19.05 -19.81
N THR A 198 -6.77 20.13 -19.10
CA THR A 198 -5.44 20.34 -18.50
C THR A 198 -5.49 20.05 -17.02
N ILE A 199 -4.55 19.21 -16.56
CA ILE A 199 -4.29 18.96 -15.14
C ILE A 199 -3.15 19.89 -14.72
N PHE A 200 -3.43 20.80 -13.78
CA PHE A 200 -2.42 21.71 -13.28
C PHE A 200 -1.63 21.10 -12.11
N LEU A 201 -0.32 21.31 -12.16
CA LEU A 201 0.64 20.98 -11.11
C LEU A 201 1.07 22.27 -10.40
N HIS A 202 0.73 22.36 -9.12
CA HIS A 202 1.11 23.47 -8.25
C HIS A 202 2.44 23.16 -7.56
N ARG A 203 3.47 23.95 -7.76
CA ARG A 203 4.78 23.74 -7.13
C ARG A 203 4.67 23.88 -5.61
N LEU A 204 5.06 22.84 -4.87
CA LEU A 204 4.98 22.80 -3.40
C LEU A 204 6.26 23.26 -2.71
N GLY A 205 7.39 23.24 -3.40
CA GLY A 205 8.69 23.61 -2.84
C GLY A 205 9.85 22.88 -3.49
N ASN A 206 10.99 22.87 -2.81
CA ASN A 206 12.18 22.18 -3.31
C ASN A 206 12.12 20.70 -2.93
N VAL A 207 11.70 19.83 -3.86
CA VAL A 207 11.69 18.37 -3.69
C VAL A 207 12.83 17.77 -4.49
N GLU A 208 13.65 16.95 -3.82
CA GLU A 208 14.82 16.30 -4.44
C GLU A 208 14.53 14.85 -4.84
N GLY A 209 13.50 14.24 -4.25
CA GLY A 209 13.11 12.87 -4.49
C GLY A 209 12.50 12.66 -5.87
N ARG A 210 12.70 11.45 -6.41
CA ARG A 210 12.17 11.04 -7.71
C ARG A 210 11.46 9.71 -7.55
N LEU A 211 10.31 9.58 -8.18
CA LEU A 211 9.60 8.29 -8.28
C LEU A 211 10.21 7.39 -9.34
N ILE A 212 10.88 7.97 -10.32
CA ILE A 212 11.58 7.26 -11.40
C ILE A 212 13.08 7.47 -11.22
N SER A 213 13.84 6.38 -11.23
CA SER A 213 15.28 6.46 -11.14
C SER A 213 15.90 6.98 -12.43
N ALA A 214 16.49 8.17 -12.38
CA ALA A 214 17.20 8.75 -13.52
C ALA A 214 18.40 7.90 -13.97
N VAL A 215 19.09 7.25 -13.03
CA VAL A 215 20.22 6.36 -13.32
C VAL A 215 19.77 5.14 -14.10
N SER A 216 18.57 4.63 -13.81
CA SER A 216 18.00 3.47 -14.51
C SER A 216 17.75 3.72 -16.00
N LEU A 217 17.52 4.95 -16.41
CA LEU A 217 17.33 5.31 -17.82
C LEU A 217 18.60 5.09 -18.66
N ALA A 218 19.78 5.11 -18.04
CA ALA A 218 21.06 4.86 -18.71
C ALA A 218 21.40 3.38 -18.86
N ALA A 219 20.51 2.46 -18.48
CA ALA A 219 20.76 1.01 -18.53
C ALA A 219 21.03 0.53 -19.95
N PRO A 220 22.05 -0.33 -20.18
CA PRO A 220 22.34 -0.94 -21.47
C PRO A 220 21.16 -1.78 -22.01
N LYS A 221 21.09 -1.93 -23.33
CA LYS A 221 19.98 -2.65 -24.00
C LYS A 221 19.75 -4.07 -23.44
N ASP A 222 20.81 -4.80 -23.13
CA ASP A 222 20.67 -6.17 -22.64
C ASP A 222 20.18 -6.24 -21.19
N ALA A 223 20.58 -5.27 -20.34
CA ALA A 223 20.04 -5.12 -18.99
C ALA A 223 18.55 -4.76 -19.05
N ARG A 224 18.16 -3.83 -19.95
CA ARG A 224 16.74 -3.45 -20.14
C ARG A 224 15.90 -4.63 -20.61
N LYS A 225 16.38 -5.42 -21.59
CA LYS A 225 15.65 -6.63 -22.01
C LYS A 225 15.45 -7.65 -20.90
N ALA A 226 16.48 -7.85 -20.06
CA ALA A 226 16.36 -8.73 -18.89
C ALA A 226 15.33 -8.19 -17.90
N PHE A 227 15.35 -6.90 -17.63
CA PHE A 227 14.39 -6.21 -16.77
C PHE A 227 12.95 -6.33 -17.28
N GLU A 228 12.69 -6.00 -18.55
CA GLU A 228 11.38 -6.12 -19.21
C GLU A 228 10.83 -7.53 -19.11
N LYS A 229 11.68 -8.53 -19.39
CA LYS A 229 11.30 -9.93 -19.27
C LYS A 229 10.98 -10.31 -17.82
N GLY A 230 11.72 -9.79 -16.84
CA GLY A 230 11.43 -9.95 -15.42
C GLY A 230 10.05 -9.38 -15.07
N SER A 231 9.76 -8.16 -15.55
CA SER A 231 8.47 -7.49 -15.32
C SER A 231 7.29 -8.26 -15.92
N ASP A 232 7.44 -8.79 -17.14
CA ASP A 232 6.40 -9.60 -17.78
C ASP A 232 6.13 -10.93 -17.05
N LEU A 233 7.17 -11.51 -16.46
CA LEU A 233 7.04 -12.72 -15.66
C LEU A 233 6.40 -12.43 -14.30
N ALA A 234 6.76 -11.32 -13.67
CA ALA A 234 6.15 -10.88 -12.41
C ALA A 234 4.64 -10.61 -12.58
N LYS A 235 4.22 -9.92 -13.65
CA LYS A 235 2.81 -9.74 -14.00
C LYS A 235 2.04 -11.05 -14.16
N LYS A 236 2.71 -12.09 -14.65
CA LYS A 236 2.15 -13.46 -14.79
C LYS A 236 2.28 -14.29 -13.51
N ASN A 237 2.64 -13.67 -12.39
CA ASN A 237 2.90 -14.31 -11.09
C ASN A 237 3.96 -15.43 -11.12
N LYS A 238 4.87 -15.39 -12.12
CA LYS A 238 6.01 -16.31 -12.22
C LYS A 238 7.22 -15.74 -11.48
N LEU A 239 7.10 -15.64 -10.15
CA LEU A 239 8.01 -14.90 -9.30
C LEU A 239 9.46 -15.41 -9.36
N ASP A 240 9.68 -16.74 -9.41
CA ASP A 240 11.04 -17.32 -9.50
C ASP A 240 11.77 -16.94 -10.79
N ASP A 241 11.05 -16.97 -11.90
CA ASP A 241 11.62 -16.61 -13.19
C ASP A 241 11.80 -15.09 -13.33
N ALA A 242 10.88 -14.29 -12.74
CA ALA A 242 11.03 -12.84 -12.65
C ALA A 242 12.29 -12.48 -11.87
N MET A 243 12.50 -13.08 -10.71
CA MET A 243 13.65 -12.86 -9.85
C MET A 243 14.97 -13.16 -10.60
N LYS A 244 15.06 -14.30 -11.34
CA LYS A 244 16.24 -14.62 -12.15
C LYS A 244 16.53 -13.56 -13.21
N ASN A 245 15.48 -13.01 -13.85
CA ASN A 245 15.67 -12.02 -14.90
C ASN A 245 16.01 -10.65 -14.34
N TYR A 246 15.46 -10.24 -13.18
CA TYR A 246 15.90 -9.04 -12.50
C TYR A 246 17.33 -9.15 -11.97
N GLN A 247 17.71 -10.32 -11.42
CA GLN A 247 19.11 -10.58 -11.04
C GLN A 247 20.04 -10.43 -12.25
N LYS A 248 19.69 -11.02 -13.39
CA LYS A 248 20.46 -10.84 -14.63
C LYS A 248 20.57 -9.37 -15.05
N ALA A 249 19.51 -8.57 -14.86
CA ALA A 249 19.53 -7.15 -15.20
C ALA A 249 20.53 -6.37 -14.33
N VAL A 250 20.58 -6.64 -13.01
CA VAL A 250 21.53 -5.99 -12.09
C VAL A 250 22.95 -6.49 -12.27
N ASP A 251 23.15 -7.76 -12.65
CA ASP A 251 24.47 -8.33 -12.99
C ASP A 251 25.06 -7.63 -14.23
N LEU A 252 24.21 -7.35 -15.22
CA LEU A 252 24.61 -6.62 -16.44
C LEU A 252 24.82 -5.12 -16.21
N TYR A 253 24.09 -4.54 -15.28
CA TYR A 253 24.19 -3.12 -14.93
C TYR A 253 23.98 -2.91 -13.43
N PRO A 254 25.02 -2.97 -12.60
CA PRO A 254 24.90 -2.84 -11.13
C PRO A 254 24.26 -1.54 -10.65
N LYS A 255 24.30 -0.46 -11.45
CA LYS A 255 23.62 0.81 -11.16
C LYS A 255 22.15 0.83 -11.59
N TYR A 256 21.55 -0.30 -11.92
CA TYR A 256 20.16 -0.36 -12.35
C TYR A 256 19.23 -0.34 -11.11
N ALA A 257 19.04 0.84 -10.51
CA ALA A 257 18.26 1.01 -9.29
C ALA A 257 16.83 0.44 -9.39
N ALA A 258 16.15 0.66 -10.54
CA ALA A 258 14.81 0.09 -10.76
C ALA A 258 14.82 -1.44 -10.77
N ALA A 259 15.86 -2.09 -11.31
CA ALA A 259 15.95 -3.55 -11.31
C ALA A 259 16.22 -4.10 -9.90
N TRP A 260 17.07 -3.45 -9.12
CA TRP A 260 17.25 -3.76 -7.70
C TRP A 260 15.96 -3.63 -6.90
N PHE A 261 15.21 -2.55 -7.13
CA PHE A 261 13.93 -2.32 -6.46
C PHE A 261 12.91 -3.43 -6.78
N GLU A 262 12.74 -3.79 -8.05
CA GLU A 262 11.80 -4.86 -8.44
C GLU A 262 12.25 -6.24 -7.97
N LEU A 263 13.56 -6.50 -7.95
CA LEU A 263 14.11 -7.72 -7.34
C LEU A 263 13.72 -7.80 -5.87
N GLY A 264 13.89 -6.71 -5.11
CA GLY A 264 13.53 -6.61 -3.70
C GLY A 264 12.02 -6.83 -3.48
N LYS A 265 11.16 -6.29 -4.34
CA LYS A 265 9.71 -6.50 -4.26
C LYS A 265 9.34 -7.98 -4.44
N VAL A 266 9.93 -8.65 -5.45
CA VAL A 266 9.67 -10.08 -5.68
C VAL A 266 10.17 -10.93 -4.50
N GLN A 267 11.33 -10.61 -3.94
CA GLN A 267 11.89 -11.27 -2.76
C GLN A 267 10.98 -11.06 -1.53
N ALA A 268 10.49 -9.83 -1.31
CA ALA A 268 9.53 -9.53 -0.24
C ALA A 268 8.21 -10.30 -0.40
N ALA A 269 7.68 -10.38 -1.63
CA ALA A 269 6.46 -11.16 -1.92
C ALA A 269 6.64 -12.66 -1.65
N LYS A 270 7.88 -13.16 -1.74
CA LYS A 270 8.24 -14.54 -1.39
C LYS A 270 8.58 -14.74 0.09
N GLY A 271 8.44 -13.70 0.92
CA GLY A 271 8.78 -13.77 2.34
C GLY A 271 10.29 -13.74 2.65
N GLN A 272 11.12 -13.40 1.66
CA GLN A 272 12.59 -13.34 1.78
C GLN A 272 13.01 -11.93 2.25
N ALA A 273 12.64 -11.58 3.48
CA ALA A 273 12.78 -10.22 4.00
C ALA A 273 14.23 -9.70 3.97
N ASP A 274 15.21 -10.53 4.36
CA ASP A 274 16.63 -10.12 4.38
C ASP A 274 17.18 -9.86 2.97
N ALA A 275 16.82 -10.70 2.00
CA ALA A 275 17.22 -10.52 0.61
C ALA A 275 16.55 -9.28 0.00
N ALA A 276 15.27 -9.05 0.30
CA ALA A 276 14.54 -7.86 -0.12
C ALA A 276 15.19 -6.58 0.43
N HIS A 277 15.55 -6.59 1.71
CA HIS A 277 16.25 -5.48 2.35
C HIS A 277 17.56 -5.16 1.62
N GLN A 278 18.40 -6.18 1.33
CA GLN A 278 19.65 -5.99 0.58
C GLN A 278 19.42 -5.40 -0.81
N SER A 279 18.39 -5.87 -1.51
CA SER A 279 18.05 -5.38 -2.85
C SER A 279 17.55 -3.92 -2.80
N PHE A 280 16.71 -3.55 -1.84
CA PHE A 280 16.28 -2.15 -1.68
C PHE A 280 17.43 -1.24 -1.25
N ALA A 281 18.32 -1.71 -0.39
CA ALA A 281 19.53 -0.96 -0.02
C ALA A 281 20.45 -0.73 -1.22
N ALA A 282 20.65 -1.74 -2.09
CA ALA A 282 21.37 -1.61 -3.34
C ALA A 282 20.71 -0.61 -4.31
N ALA A 283 19.37 -0.58 -4.35
CA ALA A 283 18.64 0.41 -5.14
C ALA A 283 18.91 1.85 -4.64
N VAL A 284 18.92 2.07 -3.33
CA VAL A 284 19.28 3.36 -2.70
C VAL A 284 20.73 3.75 -2.98
N GLU A 285 21.66 2.78 -2.92
CA GLU A 285 23.08 3.02 -3.24
C GLU A 285 23.24 3.42 -4.71
N ALA A 286 22.53 2.75 -5.61
CA ALA A 286 22.57 3.04 -7.04
C ALA A 286 21.97 4.40 -7.38
N ASP A 287 20.88 4.80 -6.71
CA ASP A 287 20.23 6.10 -6.90
C ASP A 287 19.67 6.64 -5.57
N PRO A 288 20.44 7.47 -4.82
CA PRO A 288 20.01 8.01 -3.53
C PRO A 288 18.79 8.94 -3.60
N LYS A 289 18.40 9.43 -4.78
CA LYS A 289 17.21 10.26 -4.98
C LYS A 289 15.97 9.45 -5.37
N TYR A 290 16.11 8.15 -5.58
CA TYR A 290 15.01 7.26 -5.88
C TYR A 290 14.21 6.95 -4.60
N LEU A 291 12.99 7.49 -4.50
CA LEU A 291 12.20 7.49 -3.27
C LEU A 291 11.65 6.11 -2.89
N ASN A 292 11.15 5.35 -3.88
CA ASN A 292 10.43 4.10 -3.62
C ASN A 292 11.18 3.07 -2.76
N PRO A 293 12.50 2.84 -2.91
CA PRO A 293 13.23 1.92 -2.03
C PRO A 293 13.20 2.32 -0.56
N TYR A 294 13.21 3.64 -0.25
CA TYR A 294 13.11 4.10 1.14
C TYR A 294 11.76 3.78 1.76
N LEU A 295 10.66 3.85 0.97
CA LEU A 295 9.33 3.48 1.43
C LEU A 295 9.28 2.00 1.84
N GLU A 296 9.85 1.12 1.01
CA GLU A 296 9.89 -0.32 1.28
C GLU A 296 10.83 -0.67 2.44
N LEU A 297 12.01 -0.03 2.52
CA LEU A 297 12.92 -0.18 3.66
C LEU A 297 12.24 0.26 4.97
N SER A 298 11.48 1.37 4.95
CA SER A 298 10.72 1.80 6.12
C SER A 298 9.71 0.73 6.56
N ARG A 299 9.05 0.07 5.62
CA ARG A 299 8.11 -1.01 5.91
C ARG A 299 8.81 -2.22 6.52
N LEU A 300 9.96 -2.64 5.97
CA LEU A 300 10.73 -3.75 6.50
C LEU A 300 11.28 -3.44 7.90
N ALA A 301 11.85 -2.25 8.10
CA ALA A 301 12.37 -1.80 9.38
C ALA A 301 11.28 -1.72 10.47
N LEU A 302 10.05 -1.27 10.10
CA LEU A 302 8.89 -1.31 11.00
C LEU A 302 8.54 -2.74 11.40
N GLY A 303 8.45 -3.66 10.43
CA GLY A 303 8.15 -5.07 10.67
C GLY A 303 9.18 -5.75 11.57
N ALA A 304 10.45 -5.44 11.37
CA ALA A 304 11.57 -5.92 12.18
C ALA A 304 11.71 -5.17 13.53
N LYS A 305 10.94 -4.10 13.76
CA LYS A 305 11.08 -3.18 14.91
C LYS A 305 12.49 -2.59 15.03
N ASN A 306 13.18 -2.43 13.91
CA ASN A 306 14.47 -1.76 13.85
C ASN A 306 14.27 -0.25 13.84
N TRP A 307 14.03 0.33 15.04
CA TRP A 307 13.66 1.73 15.21
C TRP A 307 14.73 2.70 14.71
N ARG A 308 16.02 2.33 14.84
CA ARG A 308 17.13 3.16 14.37
C ARG A 308 17.11 3.26 12.84
N GLU A 309 17.01 2.14 12.17
CA GLU A 309 16.92 2.11 10.72
C GLU A 309 15.63 2.79 10.22
N LEU A 310 14.49 2.51 10.87
CA LEU A 310 13.22 3.16 10.52
C LEU A 310 13.33 4.68 10.62
N ALA A 311 13.98 5.22 11.66
CA ALA A 311 14.19 6.66 11.80
C ALA A 311 15.07 7.23 10.68
N ASP A 312 16.14 6.51 10.28
CA ASP A 312 17.04 6.94 9.21
C ASP A 312 16.33 6.93 7.85
N VAL A 313 15.74 5.78 7.46
CA VAL A 313 15.16 5.63 6.11
C VAL A 313 13.91 6.48 5.92
N SER A 314 13.01 6.55 6.91
CA SER A 314 11.85 7.44 6.86
C SER A 314 12.27 8.93 6.91
N GLY A 315 13.29 9.26 7.72
CA GLY A 315 13.86 10.59 7.77
C GLY A 315 14.49 11.03 6.44
N ARG A 316 15.07 10.12 5.66
CA ARG A 316 15.55 10.39 4.30
C ARG A 316 14.39 10.53 3.32
N ALA A 317 13.38 9.65 3.42
CA ALA A 317 12.19 9.73 2.58
C ALA A 317 11.49 11.10 2.71
N VAL A 318 11.24 11.59 3.93
CA VAL A 318 10.59 12.89 4.15
C VAL A 318 11.46 14.10 3.76
N LYS A 319 12.79 13.93 3.69
CA LYS A 319 13.68 14.98 3.13
C LYS A 319 13.63 15.01 1.62
N LEU A 320 13.52 13.84 0.99
CA LEU A 320 13.40 13.74 -0.46
C LEU A 320 12.05 14.27 -0.93
N ASP A 321 10.97 13.97 -0.21
CA ASP A 321 9.65 14.49 -0.49
C ASP A 321 8.92 14.83 0.83
N PRO A 322 8.90 16.12 1.21
CA PRO A 322 8.28 16.57 2.46
C PRO A 322 6.76 16.79 2.36
N PHE A 323 6.11 16.49 1.22
CA PHE A 323 4.73 16.90 0.99
C PHE A 323 3.76 15.75 0.72
N ASP A 324 4.18 14.72 0.01
CA ASP A 324 3.26 13.72 -0.54
C ASP A 324 3.14 12.44 0.31
N TYR A 325 3.96 12.31 1.37
CA TYR A 325 4.03 11.07 2.15
C TYR A 325 3.80 11.28 3.65
N PRO A 326 2.57 11.65 4.09
CA PRO A 326 2.24 11.80 5.52
C PRO A 326 2.58 10.55 6.32
N GLN A 327 2.44 9.36 5.69
CA GLN A 327 2.79 8.09 6.31
C GLN A 327 4.28 7.99 6.70
N GLN A 328 5.20 8.55 5.90
CA GLN A 328 6.63 8.50 6.25
C GLN A 328 6.94 9.39 7.46
N PHE A 329 6.24 10.52 7.61
CA PHE A 329 6.30 11.31 8.82
C PHE A 329 5.75 10.55 10.02
N PHE A 330 4.63 9.85 9.87
CA PHE A 330 4.10 8.97 10.91
C PHE A 330 5.10 7.89 11.33
N LEU A 331 5.69 7.17 10.37
CA LEU A 331 6.69 6.14 10.64
C LEU A 331 7.94 6.70 11.31
N ASN A 332 8.37 7.90 10.90
CA ASN A 332 9.48 8.61 11.53
C ASN A 332 9.13 8.99 12.98
N SER A 333 7.89 9.43 13.25
CA SER A 333 7.41 9.70 14.60
C SER A 333 7.40 8.43 15.45
N VAL A 334 6.89 7.31 14.94
CA VAL A 334 6.89 6.00 15.62
C VAL A 334 8.32 5.59 15.99
N ALA A 335 9.25 5.72 15.06
CA ALA A 335 10.66 5.36 15.28
C ALA A 335 11.29 6.23 16.38
N ASN A 336 11.14 7.55 16.27
CA ASN A 336 11.70 8.50 17.25
C ASN A 336 11.07 8.34 18.64
N TYR A 337 9.77 8.06 18.72
CA TYR A 337 9.10 7.74 19.98
C TYR A 337 9.74 6.51 20.65
N ASN A 338 9.93 5.42 19.92
CA ASN A 338 10.56 4.21 20.45
C ASN A 338 12.04 4.41 20.82
N LEU A 339 12.73 5.34 20.16
CA LEU A 339 14.10 5.75 20.50
C LEU A 339 14.17 6.79 21.63
N GLN A 340 13.02 7.18 22.21
CA GLN A 340 12.89 8.21 23.27
C GLN A 340 13.29 9.62 22.80
N ASN A 341 13.30 9.87 21.51
CA ASN A 341 13.56 11.17 20.89
C ASN A 341 12.24 11.97 20.80
N MET A 342 11.67 12.38 21.95
CA MET A 342 10.31 12.92 22.01
C MET A 342 10.09 14.17 21.17
N ASP A 343 11.06 15.08 21.08
CA ASP A 343 10.92 16.30 20.25
C ASP A 343 10.83 15.98 18.75
N ALA A 344 11.65 15.04 18.30
CA ALA A 344 11.61 14.59 16.90
C ALA A 344 10.32 13.82 16.60
N ALA A 345 9.86 13.01 17.56
CA ALA A 345 8.62 12.24 17.43
C ALA A 345 7.41 13.19 17.31
N GLU A 346 7.29 14.19 18.20
CA GLU A 346 6.20 15.18 18.14
C GLU A 346 6.23 15.97 16.84
N LYS A 347 7.41 16.47 16.45
CA LYS A 347 7.55 17.23 15.20
C LYS A 347 7.05 16.43 14.00
N SER A 348 7.48 15.18 13.89
CA SER A 348 7.08 14.32 12.77
C SER A 348 5.60 13.96 12.82
N ALA A 349 5.01 13.72 14.01
CA ALA A 349 3.58 13.47 14.14
C ALA A 349 2.73 14.67 13.69
N ARG A 350 3.11 15.88 14.09
CA ARG A 350 2.41 17.12 13.67
C ARG A 350 2.50 17.37 12.17
N GLU A 351 3.65 17.10 11.55
CA GLU A 351 3.75 17.21 10.09
C GLU A 351 2.93 16.12 9.39
N ALA A 352 2.88 14.89 9.91
CA ALA A 352 2.02 13.85 9.38
C ALA A 352 0.54 14.26 9.44
N GLU A 353 0.08 14.79 10.57
CA GLU A 353 -1.30 15.25 10.77
C GLU A 353 -1.66 16.40 9.82
N LYS A 354 -0.77 17.39 9.69
CA LYS A 354 -0.97 18.54 8.79
C LYS A 354 -1.11 18.13 7.33
N LEU A 355 -0.39 17.09 6.91
CA LEU A 355 -0.42 16.59 5.53
C LEU A 355 -1.61 15.65 5.28
N ASP A 356 -2.08 14.93 6.30
CA ASP A 356 -3.19 13.99 6.22
C ASP A 356 -4.54 14.69 6.42
N THR A 357 -4.89 15.60 5.52
CA THR A 357 -6.12 16.39 5.59
C THR A 357 -7.40 15.56 5.49
N GLU A 358 -7.31 14.36 4.92
CA GLU A 358 -8.44 13.43 4.76
C GLU A 358 -8.52 12.38 5.89
N HIS A 359 -7.59 12.46 6.86
CA HIS A 359 -7.53 11.55 8.02
C HIS A 359 -7.44 10.06 7.68
N HIS A 360 -6.66 9.74 6.64
CA HIS A 360 -6.40 8.35 6.24
C HIS A 360 -5.56 7.60 7.31
N TYR A 361 -4.82 8.33 8.14
CA TYR A 361 -3.95 7.79 9.18
C TYR A 361 -4.35 8.30 10.57
N PRO A 362 -5.55 7.96 11.09
CA PRO A 362 -6.00 8.42 12.40
C PRO A 362 -5.05 8.03 13.54
N GLN A 363 -4.23 6.98 13.35
CA GLN A 363 -3.19 6.56 14.30
C GLN A 363 -2.15 7.66 14.59
N VAL A 364 -2.02 8.66 13.71
CA VAL A 364 -1.16 9.84 13.93
C VAL A 364 -1.65 10.60 15.18
N SER A 365 -2.95 10.91 15.25
CA SER A 365 -3.54 11.59 16.42
C SER A 365 -3.39 10.76 17.70
N HIS A 366 -3.57 9.42 17.63
CA HIS A 366 -3.33 8.57 18.81
C HIS A 366 -1.88 8.66 19.31
N LEU A 367 -0.90 8.52 18.38
CA LEU A 367 0.51 8.64 18.75
C LEU A 367 0.85 10.02 19.31
N LEU A 368 0.37 11.08 18.66
CA LEU A 368 0.58 12.46 19.13
C LEU A 368 -0.01 12.67 20.52
N GLY A 369 -1.22 12.16 20.77
CA GLY A 369 -1.83 12.18 22.11
C GLY A 369 -0.98 11.46 23.16
N VAL A 370 -0.39 10.31 22.83
CA VAL A 370 0.54 9.60 23.74
C VAL A 370 1.80 10.42 24.00
N ILE A 371 2.39 11.04 22.98
CA ILE A 371 3.58 11.89 23.12
C ILE A 371 3.29 13.10 24.00
N LEU A 372 2.17 13.81 23.78
CA LEU A 372 1.75 14.97 24.56
C LEU A 372 1.46 14.60 26.02
N ALA A 373 0.84 13.45 26.27
CA ALA A 373 0.62 12.95 27.63
C ALA A 373 1.94 12.72 28.40
N GLN A 374 2.96 12.18 27.74
CA GLN A 374 4.29 12.03 28.35
C GLN A 374 4.97 13.37 28.63
N ARG A 375 4.66 14.39 27.85
CA ARG A 375 5.12 15.78 28.08
C ARG A 375 4.26 16.54 29.09
N GLN A 376 3.26 15.89 29.69
CA GLN A 376 2.31 16.47 30.65
C GLN A 376 1.37 17.54 30.06
N ASP A 377 1.28 17.61 28.72
CA ASP A 377 0.22 18.36 28.04
C ASP A 377 -1.04 17.49 27.97
N TYR A 378 -1.74 17.39 29.09
CA TYR A 378 -2.92 16.53 29.20
C TYR A 378 -4.11 17.05 28.39
N THR A 379 -4.20 18.35 28.19
CA THR A 379 -5.27 18.97 27.40
C THR A 379 -5.09 18.64 25.92
N GLY A 380 -3.90 18.92 25.38
CA GLY A 380 -3.57 18.56 23.99
C GLY A 380 -3.67 17.06 23.74
N ALA A 381 -3.21 16.24 24.71
CA ALA A 381 -3.33 14.80 24.62
C ALA A 381 -4.79 14.32 24.53
N ALA A 382 -5.69 14.90 25.34
CA ALA A 382 -7.11 14.58 25.32
C ALA A 382 -7.77 14.97 23.98
N ASP A 383 -7.40 16.12 23.41
CA ASP A 383 -7.92 16.56 22.12
C ASP A 383 -7.52 15.59 20.99
N GLU A 384 -6.27 15.12 21.01
CA GLU A 384 -5.78 14.16 20.01
C GLU A 384 -6.44 12.77 20.17
N MET A 385 -6.70 12.31 21.40
CA MET A 385 -7.45 11.06 21.61
C MET A 385 -8.90 11.18 21.12
N ARG A 386 -9.53 12.36 21.25
CA ARG A 386 -10.86 12.61 20.67
C ARG A 386 -10.82 12.58 19.15
N ASN A 387 -9.81 13.20 18.54
CA ASN A 387 -9.60 13.15 17.08
C ASN A 387 -9.47 11.71 16.58
N TYR A 388 -8.63 10.91 17.24
CA TYR A 388 -8.51 9.49 16.90
C TYR A 388 -9.85 8.74 16.95
N LEU A 389 -10.60 8.89 18.06
CA LEU A 389 -11.89 8.22 18.25
C LEU A 389 -12.97 8.71 17.27
N LYS A 390 -12.86 9.95 16.80
CA LYS A 390 -13.75 10.53 15.78
C LYS A 390 -13.55 9.87 14.42
N PHE A 391 -12.30 9.68 14.00
CA PHE A 391 -11.97 9.17 12.67
C PHE A 391 -11.79 7.65 12.63
N ALA A 392 -11.56 7.00 13.77
CA ALA A 392 -11.45 5.55 13.92
C ALA A 392 -12.35 4.97 15.02
N PRO A 393 -13.68 5.21 15.02
CA PRO A 393 -14.57 4.81 16.12
C PRO A 393 -14.68 3.29 16.29
N GLY A 394 -14.43 2.52 15.24
CA GLY A 394 -14.46 1.05 15.20
C GLY A 394 -13.09 0.39 15.33
N ALA A 395 -12.04 1.13 15.64
CA ALA A 395 -10.71 0.54 15.81
C ALA A 395 -10.69 -0.45 16.98
N ALA A 396 -9.87 -1.49 16.86
CA ALA A 396 -9.79 -2.56 17.87
C ALA A 396 -9.37 -2.03 19.27
N ASP A 397 -8.63 -0.95 19.32
CA ASP A 397 -8.15 -0.29 20.53
C ASP A 397 -9.03 0.88 21.00
N ALA A 398 -10.12 1.20 20.29
CA ALA A 398 -10.99 2.34 20.61
C ALA A 398 -11.50 2.33 22.07
N ALA A 399 -11.78 1.15 22.64
CA ALA A 399 -12.19 1.04 24.05
C ALA A 399 -11.06 1.43 25.00
N THR A 400 -9.83 1.04 24.70
CA THR A 400 -8.63 1.40 25.47
C THR A 400 -8.38 2.89 25.39
N VAL A 401 -8.49 3.47 24.20
CA VAL A 401 -8.29 4.92 23.99
C VAL A 401 -9.35 5.76 24.72
N ARG A 402 -10.62 5.30 24.79
CA ARG A 402 -11.64 5.97 25.63
C ARG A 402 -11.23 6.00 27.10
N GLY A 403 -10.73 4.87 27.63
CA GLY A 403 -10.22 4.82 29.00
C GLY A 403 -9.02 5.75 29.24
N GLN A 404 -8.13 5.88 28.25
CA GLN A 404 -7.01 6.84 28.29
C GLN A 404 -7.51 8.28 28.27
N LEU A 405 -8.50 8.60 27.42
CA LEU A 405 -9.13 9.92 27.36
C LEU A 405 -9.73 10.31 28.69
N ASP A 406 -10.52 9.44 29.35
CA ASP A 406 -11.11 9.70 30.67
C ASP A 406 -10.04 10.01 31.73
N GLN A 407 -8.88 9.35 31.66
CA GLN A 407 -7.76 9.62 32.56
C GLN A 407 -7.10 10.97 32.28
N LEU A 408 -6.90 11.30 31.00
CA LEU A 408 -6.31 12.58 30.59
C LEU A 408 -7.19 13.76 30.98
N GLU A 409 -8.52 13.66 30.86
CA GLU A 409 -9.46 14.69 31.27
C GLU A 409 -9.43 14.94 32.77
N LYS A 410 -9.30 13.88 33.59
CA LYS A 410 -9.12 14.02 35.04
C LYS A 410 -7.80 14.70 35.39
N LEU A 411 -6.71 14.35 34.71
CA LEU A 411 -5.40 14.97 34.95
C LEU A 411 -5.37 16.42 34.48
N SER A 412 -5.99 16.75 33.34
CA SER A 412 -6.09 18.13 32.85
C SER A 412 -6.89 19.03 33.84
N ALA A 413 -7.99 18.51 34.43
CA ALA A 413 -8.78 19.21 35.41
C ALA A 413 -8.00 19.47 36.72
N GLN A 414 -7.10 18.54 37.11
CA GLN A 414 -6.25 18.69 38.28
C GLN A 414 -5.07 19.64 38.09
N SER A 415 -4.60 19.80 36.86
CA SER A 415 -3.48 20.66 36.49
C SER A 415 -3.90 22.10 36.20
N ALA A 416 -5.20 22.36 36.04
CA ALA A 416 -5.72 23.72 35.88
C ALA A 416 -5.45 24.57 37.14
N PRO A 417 -4.89 25.77 37.01
CA PRO A 417 -4.68 26.63 38.18
C PRO A 417 -6.02 26.95 38.86
N ALA A 418 -6.10 26.74 40.17
CA ALA A 418 -7.26 27.16 40.96
C ALA A 418 -7.53 28.64 40.73
N LYS A 419 -8.72 28.96 40.21
CA LYS A 419 -9.16 30.35 39.98
C LYS A 419 -9.35 31.08 41.28
#